data_ad48a43330509eb02a63c77433cabb7b
#
_entry.id   ad48a43330509eb02a63c77433cabb7b
#
_cell.length_a   1.000
_cell.length_b   1.000
_cell.length_c   1.000
_cell.angle_alpha   90.00
_cell.angle_beta   90.00
_cell.angle_gamma   90.00
#
_symmetry.space_group_name_H-M   'P 1'
#
loop_
_entity.id
_entity.type
_entity.pdbx_description
1 polymer ?
#
loop_
_entity_poly.entity_id
_entity_poly.type
_entity_poly.pdbx_seq_one_letter_code
_entity_poly.pdbx_strand_id
1 'polypeptide(L)'
;KAKTDPLPMPSTIESLSSRLEAKNLIGIYSSLTNISLEESIKKFSEKKFLQFKEELSQVLIEKIFPISSEIKKLLNDLDYIDNMLLEGCKKADGIAQKKMKKIHEIMGF
;
A
#
# COMPACT_ATOMS: atom_id res chain seq x y z
N LYS A 1 -1.52 16.79 -12.30
CA LYS A 1 -2.00 17.65 -11.19
C LYS A 1 -3.40 17.18 -10.82
N ALA A 2 -3.63 16.79 -9.55
CA ALA A 2 -4.93 16.33 -9.11
C ALA A 2 -5.95 17.48 -9.20
N LYS A 3 -7.16 17.18 -9.66
CA LYS A 3 -8.25 18.15 -9.68
C LYS A 3 -8.53 18.68 -8.27
N THR A 4 -8.85 19.94 -8.16
CA THR A 4 -9.22 20.58 -6.90
C THR A 4 -10.73 20.81 -6.93
N ASP A 5 -11.42 20.26 -5.94
CA ASP A 5 -12.83 20.53 -5.73
C ASP A 5 -12.97 21.88 -5.00
N PRO A 6 -13.78 22.82 -5.52
CA PRO A 6 -13.97 24.16 -4.90
C PRO A 6 -14.76 24.11 -3.61
N LEU A 7 -15.49 23.03 -3.34
CA LEU A 7 -16.32 22.86 -2.15
C LEU A 7 -15.50 22.43 -0.92
N PRO A 8 -15.93 22.75 0.30
CA PRO A 8 -15.35 22.19 1.53
C PRO A 8 -15.39 20.66 1.53
N MET A 9 -14.57 20.04 2.36
CA MET A 9 -14.57 18.58 2.51
C MET A 9 -15.93 18.08 2.96
N PRO A 10 -16.42 16.95 2.42
CA PRO A 10 -17.72 16.39 2.78
C PRO A 10 -17.73 15.93 4.24
N SER A 11 -18.89 16.08 4.90
CA SER A 11 -19.10 15.69 6.31
C SER A 11 -19.77 14.32 6.46
N THR A 12 -20.29 13.73 5.37
CA THR A 12 -20.98 12.44 5.39
C THR A 12 -20.50 11.51 4.27
N ILE A 13 -20.71 10.21 4.44
CA ILE A 13 -20.37 9.20 3.40
C ILE A 13 -21.21 9.39 2.15
N GLU A 14 -22.47 9.79 2.30
CA GLU A 14 -23.38 10.03 1.17
C GLU A 14 -22.91 11.21 0.33
N SER A 15 -22.55 12.32 0.97
CA SER A 15 -21.99 13.49 0.26
C SER A 15 -20.63 13.19 -0.37
N LEU A 16 -19.82 12.30 0.22
CA LEU A 16 -18.57 11.83 -0.36
C LEU A 16 -18.81 10.99 -1.62
N SER A 17 -19.84 10.17 -1.63
CA SER A 17 -20.14 9.27 -2.76
C SER A 17 -20.47 10.00 -4.06
N SER A 18 -20.98 11.21 -3.97
CA SER A 18 -21.26 12.08 -5.13
C SER A 18 -20.00 12.84 -5.63
N ARG A 19 -18.91 12.84 -4.87
CA ARG A 19 -17.68 13.62 -5.14
C ARG A 19 -16.48 12.69 -5.31
N LEU A 20 -16.31 12.15 -6.52
CA LEU A 20 -15.33 11.09 -6.83
C LEU A 20 -13.89 11.48 -6.49
N GLU A 21 -13.49 12.74 -6.74
CA GLU A 21 -12.15 13.22 -6.43
C GLU A 21 -11.87 13.22 -4.91
N ALA A 22 -12.81 13.72 -4.12
CA ALA A 22 -12.71 13.72 -2.67
C ALA A 22 -12.71 12.29 -2.11
N LYS A 23 -13.58 11.43 -2.63
CA LYS A 23 -13.67 10.01 -2.25
C LYS A 23 -12.36 9.28 -2.49
N ASN A 24 -11.75 9.46 -3.66
CA ASN A 24 -10.49 8.84 -3.99
C ASN A 24 -9.37 9.30 -3.05
N LEU A 25 -9.22 10.59 -2.83
CA LEU A 25 -8.15 11.13 -1.99
C LEU A 25 -8.33 10.78 -0.50
N ILE A 26 -9.56 10.79 0.03
CA ILE A 26 -9.85 10.33 1.40
C ILE A 26 -9.58 8.83 1.53
N GLY A 27 -9.90 8.02 0.52
CA GLY A 27 -9.58 6.60 0.50
C GLY A 27 -8.08 6.32 0.58
N ILE A 28 -7.27 7.09 -0.15
CA ILE A 28 -5.80 7.03 -0.07
C ILE A 28 -5.34 7.40 1.34
N TYR A 29 -5.84 8.49 1.91
CA TYR A 29 -5.50 8.91 3.27
C TYR A 29 -5.83 7.84 4.31
N SER A 30 -7.04 7.31 4.28
CA SER A 30 -7.52 6.21 5.14
C SER A 30 -6.61 4.99 5.07
N SER A 31 -6.25 4.56 3.85
CA SER A 31 -5.37 3.40 3.64
C SER A 31 -3.95 3.61 4.18
N LEU A 32 -3.39 4.81 4.02
CA LEU A 32 -2.03 5.12 4.47
C LEU A 32 -1.92 5.30 5.99
N THR A 33 -2.99 5.76 6.62
CA THR A 33 -3.02 6.04 8.06
C THR A 33 -3.63 4.91 8.89
N ASN A 34 -4.20 3.89 8.26
CA ASN A 34 -4.98 2.83 8.90
C ASN A 34 -6.15 3.34 9.76
N ILE A 35 -6.71 4.49 9.39
CA ILE A 35 -7.89 5.08 10.02
C ILE A 35 -9.10 4.73 9.15
N SER A 36 -10.25 4.50 9.75
CA SER A 36 -11.47 4.20 8.98
C SER A 36 -11.88 5.38 8.08
N LEU A 37 -12.64 5.09 7.04
CA LEU A 37 -13.14 6.12 6.14
C LEU A 37 -14.01 7.14 6.88
N GLU A 38 -14.84 6.66 7.82
CA GLU A 38 -15.72 7.50 8.63
C GLU A 38 -14.94 8.46 9.54
N GLU A 39 -13.90 7.97 10.20
CA GLU A 39 -13.03 8.79 11.04
C GLU A 39 -12.25 9.82 10.20
N SER A 40 -11.80 9.41 9.01
CA SER A 40 -11.14 10.32 8.07
C SER A 40 -12.08 11.45 7.62
N ILE A 41 -13.34 11.14 7.31
CA ILE A 41 -14.35 12.16 6.96
C ILE A 41 -14.58 13.10 8.14
N LYS A 42 -14.77 12.59 9.36
CA LYS A 42 -14.96 13.41 10.56
C LYS A 42 -13.78 14.36 10.81
N LYS A 43 -12.56 13.86 10.64
CA LYS A 43 -11.33 14.66 10.82
C LYS A 43 -11.25 15.84 9.86
N PHE A 44 -11.70 15.68 8.63
CA PHE A 44 -11.61 16.69 7.58
C PHE A 44 -12.94 17.40 7.30
N SER A 45 -13.99 17.04 8.01
CA SER A 45 -15.30 17.67 7.85
C SER A 45 -15.19 19.20 7.86
N GLU A 46 -15.79 19.84 6.85
CA GLU A 46 -15.85 21.29 6.69
C GLU A 46 -14.50 22.03 6.49
N LYS A 47 -13.37 21.28 6.52
CA LYS A 47 -12.07 21.90 6.21
C LYS A 47 -11.98 22.24 4.73
N LYS A 48 -11.15 23.24 4.41
CA LYS A 48 -10.85 23.58 3.02
C LYS A 48 -10.13 22.42 2.34
N PHE A 49 -10.51 22.13 1.11
CA PHE A 49 -9.90 21.05 0.32
C PHE A 49 -8.37 21.20 0.19
N LEU A 50 -7.86 22.43 0.18
CA LEU A 50 -6.42 22.71 0.16
C LEU A 50 -5.72 22.19 1.43
N GLN A 51 -6.26 22.44 2.60
CA GLN A 51 -5.69 21.99 3.87
C GLN A 51 -5.64 20.46 3.96
N PHE A 52 -6.68 19.80 3.46
CA PHE A 52 -6.68 18.34 3.34
C PHE A 52 -5.57 17.84 2.41
N LYS A 53 -5.38 18.47 1.25
CA LYS A 53 -4.32 18.09 0.33
C LYS A 53 -2.92 18.28 0.91
N GLU A 54 -2.70 19.32 1.68
CA GLU A 54 -1.42 19.55 2.37
C GLU A 54 -1.13 18.44 3.39
N GLU A 55 -2.11 18.09 4.22
CA GLU A 55 -1.97 16.99 5.19
C GLU A 55 -1.77 15.64 4.50
N LEU A 56 -2.54 15.35 3.44
CA LEU A 56 -2.37 14.15 2.63
C LEU A 56 -0.96 14.09 2.02
N SER A 57 -0.43 15.20 1.53
CA SER A 57 0.92 15.26 0.94
C SER A 57 2.00 14.94 1.98
N GLN A 58 1.86 15.43 3.20
CA GLN A 58 2.77 15.10 4.29
C GLN A 58 2.75 13.62 4.62
N VAL A 59 1.55 13.04 4.78
CA VAL A 59 1.39 11.60 5.04
C VAL A 59 1.97 10.76 3.91
N LEU A 60 1.78 11.15 2.64
CA LEU A 60 2.37 10.48 1.49
C LEU A 60 3.89 10.49 1.56
N ILE A 61 4.50 11.64 1.85
CA ILE A 61 5.95 11.75 1.97
C ILE A 61 6.46 10.85 3.10
N GLU A 62 5.86 10.92 4.28
CA GLU A 62 6.27 10.13 5.44
C GLU A 62 6.16 8.62 5.22
N LYS A 63 5.13 8.16 4.52
CA LYS A 63 4.87 6.72 4.34
C LYS A 63 5.53 6.15 3.08
N ILE A 64 5.54 6.89 1.99
CA ILE A 64 5.99 6.38 0.68
C ILE A 64 7.50 6.62 0.46
N PHE A 65 8.06 7.71 0.99
CA PHE A 65 9.47 8.01 0.80
C PHE A 65 10.41 6.91 1.33
N PRO A 66 10.23 6.36 2.56
CA PRO A 66 11.06 5.27 3.05
C PRO A 66 11.00 4.03 2.14
N ILE A 67 9.80 3.65 1.70
CA ILE A 67 9.58 2.51 0.79
C ILE A 67 10.31 2.75 -0.53
N SER A 68 10.13 3.92 -1.12
CA SER A 68 10.78 4.31 -2.37
C SER A 68 12.31 4.32 -2.26
N SER A 69 12.83 4.76 -1.10
CA SER A 69 14.27 4.73 -0.82
C SER A 69 14.83 3.31 -0.75
N GLU A 70 14.13 2.41 -0.06
CA GLU A 70 14.55 1.00 0.01
C GLU A 70 14.46 0.30 -1.35
N ILE A 71 13.41 0.55 -2.12
CA ILE A 71 13.31 0.01 -3.49
C ILE A 71 14.50 0.46 -4.34
N LYS A 72 14.87 1.75 -4.26
CA LYS A 72 16.02 2.27 -5.01
C LYS A 72 17.33 1.62 -4.58
N LYS A 73 17.53 1.38 -3.28
CA LYS A 73 18.72 0.66 -2.79
C LYS A 73 18.78 -0.75 -3.35
N LEU A 74 17.66 -1.50 -3.28
CA LEU A 74 17.58 -2.86 -3.79
C LEU A 74 17.83 -2.92 -5.31
N LEU A 75 17.27 -1.98 -6.07
CA LEU A 75 17.48 -1.92 -7.52
C LEU A 75 18.92 -1.57 -7.92
N ASN A 76 19.68 -0.94 -7.02
CA ASN A 76 21.10 -0.66 -7.23
C ASN A 76 22.03 -1.82 -6.81
N ASP A 77 21.49 -2.85 -6.17
CA ASP A 77 22.23 -4.03 -5.71
C ASP A 77 21.52 -5.30 -6.21
N LEU A 78 21.66 -5.55 -7.49
CA LEU A 78 21.06 -6.71 -8.14
C LEU A 78 21.65 -8.02 -7.63
N ASP A 79 22.93 -8.05 -7.30
CA ASP A 79 23.59 -9.23 -6.74
C ASP A 79 22.97 -9.65 -5.41
N TYR A 80 22.59 -8.68 -4.57
CA TYR A 80 21.88 -8.94 -3.32
C TYR A 80 20.50 -9.59 -3.59
N ILE A 81 19.75 -9.05 -4.56
CA ILE A 81 18.44 -9.60 -4.94
C ILE A 81 18.59 -11.04 -5.47
N ASP A 82 19.55 -11.28 -6.36
CA ASP A 82 19.78 -12.60 -6.93
C ASP A 82 20.18 -13.63 -5.85
N ASN A 83 21.01 -13.25 -4.90
CA ASN A 83 21.37 -14.09 -3.75
C ASN A 83 20.15 -14.43 -2.88
N MET A 84 19.31 -13.44 -2.57
CA MET A 84 18.08 -13.65 -1.79
C MET A 84 17.10 -14.60 -2.51
N LEU A 85 16.94 -14.44 -3.82
CA LEU A 85 16.11 -15.32 -4.64
C LEU A 85 16.67 -16.74 -4.69
N LEU A 86 18.00 -16.89 -4.82
CA LEU A 86 18.67 -18.18 -4.80
C LEU A 86 18.51 -18.91 -3.47
N GLU A 87 18.66 -18.21 -2.35
CA GLU A 87 18.40 -18.77 -1.02
C GLU A 87 16.94 -19.21 -0.85
N GLY A 88 16.00 -18.36 -1.29
CA GLY A 88 14.58 -18.70 -1.29
C GLY A 88 14.28 -19.95 -2.12
N CYS A 89 14.86 -20.06 -3.31
CA CYS A 89 14.75 -21.22 -4.18
C CYS A 89 15.27 -22.49 -3.49
N LYS A 90 16.46 -22.45 -2.90
CA LYS A 90 17.03 -23.60 -2.16
C LYS A 90 16.14 -24.05 -1.00
N LYS A 91 15.56 -23.11 -0.25
CA LYS A 91 14.62 -23.43 0.84
C LYS A 91 13.34 -24.10 0.33
N ALA A 92 12.76 -23.54 -0.73
CA ALA A 92 11.54 -24.09 -1.34
C ALA A 92 11.79 -25.48 -1.94
N ASP A 93 12.89 -25.65 -2.66
CA ASP A 93 13.29 -26.95 -3.24
C ASP A 93 13.51 -28.00 -2.15
N GLY A 94 14.18 -27.68 -1.05
CA GLY A 94 14.37 -28.58 0.08
C GLY A 94 13.06 -29.08 0.71
N ILE A 95 12.02 -28.22 0.73
CA ILE A 95 10.68 -28.61 1.20
C ILE A 95 9.98 -29.49 0.16
N ALA A 96 10.05 -29.09 -1.10
CA ALA A 96 9.44 -29.81 -2.22
C ALA A 96 10.02 -31.23 -2.36
N GLN A 97 11.35 -31.36 -2.33
CA GLN A 97 12.05 -32.65 -2.43
C GLN A 97 11.63 -33.63 -1.32
N LYS A 98 11.50 -33.17 -0.08
CA LYS A 98 11.01 -33.99 1.02
C LYS A 98 9.59 -34.50 0.78
N LYS A 99 8.72 -33.66 0.25
CA LYS A 99 7.35 -34.06 -0.11
C LYS A 99 7.32 -35.03 -1.28
N MET A 100 8.09 -34.75 -2.33
CA MET A 100 8.18 -35.61 -3.50
C MET A 100 8.71 -37.00 -3.13
N LYS A 101 9.74 -37.09 -2.29
CA LYS A 101 10.26 -38.35 -1.80
C LYS A 101 9.19 -39.19 -1.10
N LYS A 102 8.41 -38.58 -0.21
CA LYS A 102 7.28 -39.27 0.45
C LYS A 102 6.23 -39.77 -0.55
N ILE A 103 5.91 -38.97 -1.56
CA ILE A 103 4.95 -39.35 -2.60
C ILE A 103 5.48 -40.54 -3.38
N HIS A 104 6.75 -40.51 -3.79
CA HIS A 104 7.39 -41.64 -4.51
C HIS A 104 7.40 -42.93 -3.67
N GLU A 105 7.71 -42.83 -2.38
CA GLU A 105 7.67 -44.00 -1.45
C GLU A 105 6.25 -44.59 -1.36
N ILE A 106 5.21 -43.75 -1.27
CA ILE A 106 3.81 -44.19 -1.18
C ILE A 106 3.35 -44.83 -2.50
N MET A 107 3.75 -44.24 -3.63
CA MET A 107 3.34 -44.71 -4.97
C MET A 107 4.20 -45.88 -5.51
N GLY A 108 5.30 -46.19 -4.83
CA GLY A 108 6.20 -47.29 -5.24
C GLY A 108 7.11 -46.96 -6.43
N PHE A 109 7.43 -45.69 -6.61
CA PHE A 109 8.39 -45.26 -7.62
C PHE A 109 9.82 -45.34 -7.11
#